data_52f49618032efbfa5865fad81b0b0d50
#
_entry.id   52f49618032efbfa5865fad81b0b0d50
#
_cell.length_a   1.000
_cell.length_b   1.000
_cell.length_c   1.000
_cell.angle_alpha   90.00
_cell.angle_beta   90.00
_cell.angle_gamma   90.00
#
_symmetry.space_group_name_H-M   'P 1'
#
loop_
_entity.id
_entity.type
_entity.pdbx_description
1 polymer ?
#
loop_
_entity_poly.entity_id
_entity_poly.type
_entity_poly.pdbx_seq_one_letter_code
_entity_poly.pdbx_strand_id
1 'polypeptide(L)'
;MPDPSQVFPWFHGLHPCNHIQQAFFIARRRNLRKTPKCLRGITIVKAGGDLSCSRLKGALAQDEFLLQAGNSSVFREVDPREGFSVRNFQIQAAKSTMVSDIIVYGDDEIEVQKLAKDCAVAQQSWRETHEEKGHELPQFNTFACTSPFSVFEKNYPDIVCTDSRAQMTGKVMDFFHQERVEMCTMTKASEIDHNVWLGPTPDPAIDPALLGSDEQFDVLIECSDLGRLNPQALQAIAEGKEDSPTHPAYLEFPSSGSIMPPTWSHAEADGILETCKWLYNLSHGILPAPSQEQDAEGDSPMPYSSSPPSKIPERKILIHCTDGYTESTLLALSYFTYATGLPVPTAWLNLHTSKLRNFFAYPSDVALLTSIAPCLLSESPLNTDKSLSEITELAKEEPDWIKNMDGSLPSRVVDYMYLGNLGHANNPDLLRQMGIRQILSVGETATWKEGEMEAWGPDNVMVIQRVQDNGVDPLTEEFDRCLEFIGMSHSLALVL
;
A
#
# COMPACT_ATOMS: atom_id res chain seq x y z
N MET A 1 -36.58 -15.63 1.64
CA MET A 1 -35.40 -15.45 0.81
C MET A 1 -34.21 -15.97 1.59
N PRO A 2 -33.28 -16.68 1.00
CA PRO A 2 -32.05 -17.04 1.68
C PRO A 2 -31.33 -15.75 2.16
N ASP A 3 -30.65 -15.85 3.28
CA ASP A 3 -29.87 -14.73 3.82
C ASP A 3 -28.82 -14.27 2.78
N PRO A 4 -28.86 -13.04 2.27
CA PRO A 4 -27.94 -12.57 1.25
C PRO A 4 -26.47 -12.73 1.64
N SER A 5 -26.12 -12.65 2.94
CA SER A 5 -24.76 -12.87 3.40
C SER A 5 -24.31 -14.34 3.31
N GLN A 6 -25.23 -15.30 3.20
CA GLN A 6 -24.91 -16.70 2.94
C GLN A 6 -24.73 -16.96 1.44
N VAL A 7 -25.52 -16.27 0.63
CA VAL A 7 -25.47 -16.39 -0.84
C VAL A 7 -24.28 -15.58 -1.39
N PHE A 8 -23.96 -14.46 -0.76
CA PHE A 8 -22.88 -13.54 -1.18
C PHE A 8 -21.96 -13.17 -0.01
N PRO A 9 -21.16 -14.10 0.51
CA PRO A 9 -20.23 -13.81 1.60
C PRO A 9 -19.21 -12.71 1.25
N TRP A 10 -18.92 -12.52 -0.02
CA TRP A 10 -18.03 -11.51 -0.57
C TRP A 10 -18.66 -10.12 -0.76
N PHE A 11 -19.96 -9.96 -0.56
CA PHE A 11 -20.62 -8.65 -0.54
C PHE A 11 -20.04 -7.72 0.55
N HIS A 12 -19.48 -8.30 1.59
CA HIS A 12 -18.76 -7.58 2.65
C HIS A 12 -17.26 -7.44 2.36
N GLY A 13 -16.87 -7.33 1.10
CA GLY A 13 -15.47 -7.24 0.70
C GLY A 13 -14.77 -8.58 0.50
N LEU A 14 -15.50 -9.71 0.56
CA LEU A 14 -14.95 -11.05 0.36
C LEU A 14 -15.22 -11.57 -1.04
N HIS A 15 -14.21 -12.16 -1.67
CA HIS A 15 -14.39 -12.86 -2.94
C HIS A 15 -14.77 -14.34 -2.72
N PRO A 16 -15.72 -14.91 -3.50
CA PRO A 16 -16.18 -16.30 -3.29
C PRO A 16 -15.10 -17.36 -3.44
N CYS A 17 -14.06 -17.08 -4.20
CA CYS A 17 -12.94 -17.99 -4.40
C CYS A 17 -11.78 -17.79 -3.41
N ASN A 18 -11.84 -16.78 -2.55
CA ASN A 18 -10.81 -16.54 -1.54
C ASN A 18 -11.17 -17.25 -0.22
N HIS A 19 -10.72 -18.49 -0.07
CA HIS A 19 -11.03 -19.32 1.09
C HIS A 19 -10.48 -18.77 2.41
N ILE A 20 -9.38 -18.06 2.39
CA ILE A 20 -8.78 -17.45 3.60
C ILE A 20 -9.68 -16.32 4.10
N GLN A 21 -10.07 -15.42 3.20
CA GLN A 21 -10.99 -14.33 3.53
C GLN A 21 -12.33 -14.88 4.02
N GLN A 22 -12.86 -15.90 3.34
CA GLN A 22 -14.11 -16.54 3.77
C GLN A 22 -14.00 -17.17 5.15
N ALA A 23 -12.91 -17.90 5.43
CA ALA A 23 -12.69 -18.51 6.74
C ALA A 23 -12.60 -17.46 7.85
N PHE A 24 -11.89 -16.37 7.61
CA PHE A 24 -11.79 -15.25 8.54
C PHE A 24 -13.16 -14.58 8.79
N PHE A 25 -13.89 -14.29 7.72
CA PHE A 25 -15.23 -13.72 7.82
C PHE A 25 -16.20 -14.63 8.58
N ILE A 26 -16.21 -15.93 8.29
CA ILE A 26 -17.06 -16.90 8.98
C ILE A 26 -16.72 -16.97 10.47
N ALA A 27 -15.43 -16.97 10.81
CA ALA A 27 -14.99 -16.98 12.19
C ALA A 27 -15.45 -15.72 12.94
N ARG A 28 -15.30 -14.56 12.32
CA ARG A 28 -15.72 -13.28 12.87
C ARG A 28 -17.24 -13.14 12.95
N ARG A 29 -17.96 -13.62 11.96
CA ARG A 29 -19.44 -13.61 11.89
C ARG A 29 -20.08 -14.31 13.10
N ARG A 30 -19.45 -15.33 13.66
CA ARG A 30 -19.96 -16.01 14.86
C ARG A 30 -20.11 -15.07 16.04
N ASN A 31 -19.38 -13.96 16.06
CA ASN A 31 -19.41 -12.95 17.10
C ASN A 31 -20.37 -11.79 16.79
N LEU A 32 -20.94 -11.72 15.58
CA LEU A 32 -21.89 -10.69 15.22
C LEU A 32 -23.24 -10.93 15.92
N ARG A 33 -23.77 -9.91 16.57
CA ARG A 33 -25.09 -9.95 17.22
C ARG A 33 -26.23 -10.01 16.23
N LYS A 34 -26.05 -9.38 15.07
CA LYS A 34 -27.00 -9.41 13.95
C LYS A 34 -26.25 -9.54 12.62
N THR A 35 -26.86 -10.23 11.69
CA THR A 35 -26.40 -10.22 10.32
C THR A 35 -26.91 -8.96 9.65
N PRO A 36 -26.03 -8.14 9.03
CA PRO A 36 -26.46 -6.98 8.25
C PRO A 36 -27.44 -7.41 7.15
N LYS A 37 -28.50 -6.66 6.93
CA LYS A 37 -29.40 -6.89 5.81
C LYS A 37 -28.72 -6.38 4.54
N CYS A 38 -28.33 -7.28 3.66
CA CYS A 38 -27.86 -6.91 2.33
C CYS A 38 -29.06 -6.60 1.45
N LEU A 39 -29.17 -5.36 1.05
CA LEU A 39 -30.08 -4.94 0.00
C LEU A 39 -29.44 -5.20 -1.36
N ARG A 40 -30.25 -5.34 -2.39
CA ARG A 40 -29.77 -5.39 -3.77
C ARG A 40 -29.01 -4.09 -4.07
N GLY A 41 -27.72 -4.20 -4.42
CA GLY A 41 -26.87 -3.06 -4.68
C GLY A 41 -27.21 -2.39 -6.02
N ILE A 42 -26.85 -1.11 -6.12
CA ILE A 42 -26.89 -0.33 -7.36
C ILE A 42 -25.49 0.25 -7.56
N THR A 43 -24.92 0.01 -8.73
CA THR A 43 -23.67 0.64 -9.15
C THR A 43 -23.95 1.66 -10.24
N ILE A 44 -23.44 2.86 -10.07
CA ILE A 44 -23.59 3.98 -11.00
C ILE A 44 -22.31 4.09 -11.82
N VAL A 45 -22.44 4.13 -13.14
CA VAL A 45 -21.31 4.17 -14.08
C VAL A 45 -21.44 5.34 -15.01
N LYS A 46 -20.38 6.15 -15.13
CA LYS A 46 -20.34 7.26 -16.07
C LYS A 46 -19.78 6.81 -17.42
N ALA A 47 -20.53 7.04 -18.49
CA ALA A 47 -20.05 6.87 -19.85
C ALA A 47 -18.95 7.90 -20.16
N GLY A 48 -17.97 7.51 -21.00
CA GLY A 48 -16.81 8.35 -21.29
C GLY A 48 -15.70 8.33 -20.24
N GLY A 49 -15.95 7.78 -19.04
CA GLY A 49 -14.94 7.53 -18.02
C GLY A 49 -14.40 8.73 -17.24
N ASP A 50 -14.60 9.95 -17.70
CA ASP A 50 -14.12 11.16 -17.01
C ASP A 50 -14.98 11.49 -15.78
N LEU A 51 -14.45 11.25 -14.57
CA LEU A 51 -15.08 11.55 -13.29
C LEU A 51 -14.78 12.95 -12.75
N SER A 52 -14.02 13.77 -13.46
CA SER A 52 -13.65 15.13 -13.02
C SER A 52 -14.83 16.11 -13.06
N CYS A 53 -15.79 15.90 -13.94
CA CYS A 53 -17.01 16.69 -14.08
C CYS A 53 -18.26 15.81 -14.15
N SER A 54 -19.43 16.39 -14.04
CA SER A 54 -20.74 15.69 -14.19
C SER A 54 -20.79 14.36 -13.41
N ARG A 55 -20.37 14.36 -12.14
CA ARG A 55 -20.24 13.15 -11.34
C ARG A 55 -21.37 12.99 -10.35
N LEU A 56 -22.03 11.84 -10.40
CA LEU A 56 -22.97 11.39 -9.38
C LEU A 56 -22.25 10.69 -8.22
N LYS A 57 -22.86 10.67 -7.05
CA LYS A 57 -22.35 9.97 -5.86
C LYS A 57 -22.09 8.49 -6.16
N GLY A 58 -20.92 8.02 -5.85
CA GLY A 58 -20.51 6.62 -6.06
C GLY A 58 -20.32 6.23 -7.53
N ALA A 59 -20.26 7.20 -8.45
CA ALA A 59 -20.03 6.91 -9.85
C ALA A 59 -18.63 6.32 -10.12
N LEU A 60 -18.59 5.28 -10.94
CA LEU A 60 -17.40 4.58 -11.42
C LEU A 60 -17.09 4.95 -12.88
N ALA A 61 -15.83 4.86 -13.24
CA ALA A 61 -15.40 4.80 -14.63
C ALA A 61 -15.40 3.34 -15.12
N GLN A 62 -15.57 3.14 -16.43
CA GLN A 62 -15.66 1.80 -17.01
C GLN A 62 -14.39 0.98 -16.81
N ASP A 63 -13.22 1.61 -16.87
CA ASP A 63 -11.90 0.99 -16.74
C ASP A 63 -11.61 0.48 -15.32
N GLU A 64 -12.37 0.90 -14.32
CA GLU A 64 -12.24 0.40 -12.96
C GLU A 64 -12.74 -1.04 -12.79
N PHE A 65 -13.63 -1.52 -13.65
CA PHE A 65 -14.26 -2.84 -13.48
C PHE A 65 -14.45 -3.65 -14.77
N LEU A 66 -14.29 -3.04 -15.95
CA LEU A 66 -14.50 -3.67 -17.24
C LEU A 66 -13.19 -3.80 -18.02
N LEU A 67 -13.01 -4.94 -18.67
CA LEU A 67 -11.94 -5.20 -19.63
C LEU A 67 -12.54 -5.60 -20.98
N GLN A 68 -11.90 -5.14 -22.05
CA GLN A 68 -12.20 -5.59 -23.40
C GLN A 68 -11.38 -6.85 -23.71
N ALA A 69 -12.04 -8.00 -23.80
CA ALA A 69 -11.43 -9.28 -24.16
C ALA A 69 -11.80 -9.63 -25.62
N GLY A 70 -11.02 -9.19 -26.57
CA GLY A 70 -11.34 -9.35 -28.00
C GLY A 70 -12.59 -8.56 -28.37
N ASN A 71 -13.65 -9.28 -28.80
CA ASN A 71 -14.94 -8.69 -29.19
C ASN A 71 -15.98 -8.68 -28.06
N SER A 72 -15.63 -9.08 -26.85
CA SER A 72 -16.51 -9.20 -25.69
C SER A 72 -16.00 -8.38 -24.53
N SER A 73 -16.92 -7.84 -23.73
CA SER A 73 -16.60 -7.15 -22.49
C SER A 73 -16.76 -8.12 -21.33
N VAL A 74 -15.76 -8.15 -20.43
CA VAL A 74 -15.75 -8.99 -19.25
C VAL A 74 -15.40 -8.16 -18.00
N PHE A 75 -15.82 -8.62 -16.83
CA PHE A 75 -15.37 -7.99 -15.60
C PHE A 75 -13.88 -8.23 -15.36
N ARG A 76 -13.20 -7.26 -14.77
CA ARG A 76 -11.82 -7.44 -14.30
C ARG A 76 -11.76 -8.59 -13.30
N GLU A 77 -10.70 -9.39 -13.39
CA GLU A 77 -10.39 -10.37 -12.35
C GLU A 77 -10.02 -9.62 -11.07
N VAL A 78 -10.75 -9.89 -10.00
CA VAL A 78 -10.65 -9.15 -8.74
C VAL A 78 -10.21 -10.02 -7.58
N ASP A 79 -9.80 -11.23 -7.87
CA ASP A 79 -9.33 -12.15 -6.85
C ASP A 79 -7.82 -12.04 -6.74
N PRO A 80 -7.28 -11.51 -5.64
CA PRO A 80 -5.87 -11.64 -5.39
C PRO A 80 -5.61 -13.12 -5.14
N ARG A 81 -4.76 -13.71 -5.95
CA ARG A 81 -4.33 -15.12 -5.79
C ARG A 81 -3.62 -15.34 -4.45
N GLU A 82 -3.22 -14.30 -3.78
CA GLU A 82 -2.31 -14.28 -2.62
C GLU A 82 -2.80 -13.35 -1.51
N GLY A 83 -3.85 -13.74 -0.78
CA GLY A 83 -4.18 -13.15 0.52
C GLY A 83 -4.69 -11.69 0.54
N PHE A 84 -4.59 -11.06 1.70
CA PHE A 84 -4.94 -9.66 1.90
C PHE A 84 -3.82 -8.74 1.44
N SER A 85 -4.09 -7.87 0.48
CA SER A 85 -3.19 -6.80 0.09
C SER A 85 -3.94 -5.47 -0.03
N VAL A 86 -3.21 -4.36 -0.03
CA VAL A 86 -3.78 -3.02 -0.29
C VAL A 86 -4.48 -2.98 -1.63
N ARG A 87 -4.02 -3.75 -2.62
CA ARG A 87 -4.66 -3.92 -3.93
C ARG A 87 -6.12 -4.41 -3.82
N ASN A 88 -6.48 -5.16 -2.77
CA ASN A 88 -7.86 -5.59 -2.54
C ASN A 88 -8.83 -4.44 -2.38
N PHE A 89 -8.39 -3.32 -1.85
CA PHE A 89 -9.21 -2.13 -1.73
C PHE A 89 -9.42 -1.44 -3.08
N GLN A 90 -8.44 -1.44 -3.96
CA GLN A 90 -8.56 -0.88 -5.31
C GLN A 90 -9.61 -1.61 -6.15
N ILE A 91 -9.82 -2.89 -5.89
CA ILE A 91 -10.78 -3.73 -6.64
C ILE A 91 -12.18 -3.77 -6.02
N GLN A 92 -12.45 -3.05 -4.93
CA GLN A 92 -13.77 -3.00 -4.30
C GLN A 92 -14.86 -2.52 -5.27
N ALA A 93 -14.55 -1.54 -6.11
CA ALA A 93 -15.44 -1.04 -7.14
C ALA A 93 -15.90 -2.15 -8.10
N ALA A 94 -14.93 -2.94 -8.60
CA ALA A 94 -15.23 -4.06 -9.48
C ALA A 94 -16.03 -5.16 -8.78
N LYS A 95 -15.70 -5.49 -7.52
CA LYS A 95 -16.45 -6.48 -6.73
C LYS A 95 -17.91 -6.09 -6.54
N SER A 96 -18.18 -4.83 -6.20
CA SER A 96 -19.57 -4.37 -6.01
C SER A 96 -20.36 -4.39 -7.32
N THR A 97 -19.72 -4.07 -8.43
CA THR A 97 -20.35 -4.03 -9.76
C THR A 97 -20.82 -5.41 -10.22
N MET A 98 -20.05 -6.46 -9.91
CA MET A 98 -20.39 -7.84 -10.28
C MET A 98 -21.73 -8.32 -9.68
N VAL A 99 -22.18 -7.69 -8.58
CA VAL A 99 -23.32 -8.13 -7.76
C VAL A 99 -24.33 -7.04 -7.50
N SER A 100 -24.47 -6.13 -8.41
CA SER A 100 -25.41 -5.05 -8.36
C SER A 100 -26.12 -4.85 -9.69
N ASP A 101 -27.25 -4.18 -9.65
CA ASP A 101 -27.79 -3.55 -10.83
C ASP A 101 -26.88 -2.41 -11.25
N ILE A 102 -26.65 -2.24 -12.55
CA ILE A 102 -25.77 -1.20 -13.10
C ILE A 102 -26.64 -0.13 -13.75
N ILE A 103 -26.40 1.14 -13.41
CA ILE A 103 -27.03 2.28 -14.08
C ILE A 103 -25.93 3.05 -14.79
N VAL A 104 -25.97 3.07 -16.12
CA VAL A 104 -25.05 3.85 -16.95
C VAL A 104 -25.69 5.18 -17.29
N TYR A 105 -24.96 6.27 -17.07
CA TYR A 105 -25.41 7.63 -17.39
C TYR A 105 -24.32 8.42 -18.12
N GLY A 106 -24.70 9.48 -18.80
CA GLY A 106 -23.79 10.38 -19.52
C GLY A 106 -24.59 11.33 -20.42
N ASP A 107 -23.90 12.25 -21.08
CA ASP A 107 -24.54 13.22 -21.97
C ASP A 107 -24.60 12.71 -23.42
N ASP A 108 -23.73 11.75 -23.80
CA ASP A 108 -23.79 11.10 -25.13
C ASP A 108 -24.59 9.79 -25.03
N GLU A 109 -25.77 9.80 -25.64
CA GLU A 109 -26.67 8.64 -25.64
C GLU A 109 -26.06 7.41 -26.32
N ILE A 110 -25.22 7.58 -27.34
CA ILE A 110 -24.59 6.48 -28.07
C ILE A 110 -23.56 5.79 -27.17
N GLU A 111 -22.74 6.59 -26.47
CA GLU A 111 -21.76 6.05 -25.50
C GLU A 111 -22.45 5.37 -24.32
N VAL A 112 -23.53 5.95 -23.80
CA VAL A 112 -24.33 5.35 -22.70
C VAL A 112 -24.90 4.01 -23.14
N GLN A 113 -25.52 3.93 -24.31
CA GLN A 113 -26.11 2.67 -24.81
C GLN A 113 -25.04 1.61 -25.09
N LYS A 114 -23.89 2.01 -25.67
CA LYS A 114 -22.76 1.11 -25.90
C LYS A 114 -22.24 0.54 -24.61
N LEU A 115 -21.92 1.38 -23.64
CA LEU A 115 -21.39 0.96 -22.34
C LEU A 115 -22.41 0.10 -21.57
N ALA A 116 -23.71 0.46 -21.61
CA ALA A 116 -24.75 -0.37 -20.98
C ALA A 116 -24.82 -1.77 -21.60
N LYS A 117 -24.66 -1.88 -22.91
CA LYS A 117 -24.57 -3.18 -23.59
C LYS A 117 -23.33 -3.97 -23.16
N ASP A 118 -22.18 -3.32 -23.08
CA ASP A 118 -20.93 -3.93 -22.64
C ASP A 118 -21.05 -4.44 -21.19
N CYS A 119 -21.64 -3.67 -20.30
CA CYS A 119 -21.93 -4.09 -18.92
C CYS A 119 -22.89 -5.30 -18.88
N ALA A 120 -23.95 -5.28 -19.67
CA ALA A 120 -24.92 -6.38 -19.73
C ALA A 120 -24.27 -7.69 -20.23
N VAL A 121 -23.39 -7.60 -21.21
CA VAL A 121 -22.62 -8.75 -21.73
C VAL A 121 -21.68 -9.29 -20.64
N ALA A 122 -20.99 -8.41 -19.91
CA ALA A 122 -20.12 -8.83 -18.83
C ALA A 122 -20.90 -9.49 -17.67
N GLN A 123 -22.06 -8.94 -17.29
CA GLN A 123 -22.95 -9.55 -16.29
C GLN A 123 -23.44 -10.93 -16.71
N GLN A 124 -23.80 -11.11 -17.99
CA GLN A 124 -24.24 -12.38 -18.52
C GLN A 124 -23.10 -13.41 -18.48
N SER A 125 -21.92 -13.06 -18.99
CA SER A 125 -20.74 -13.94 -18.99
C SER A 125 -20.32 -14.33 -17.57
N TRP A 126 -20.36 -13.39 -16.63
CA TRP A 126 -20.07 -13.62 -15.22
C TRP A 126 -21.03 -14.64 -14.60
N ARG A 127 -22.33 -14.50 -14.87
CA ARG A 127 -23.36 -15.42 -14.39
C ARG A 127 -23.18 -16.81 -14.97
N GLU A 128 -23.00 -16.92 -16.29
CA GLU A 128 -22.79 -18.21 -16.97
C GLU A 128 -21.59 -18.97 -16.39
N THR A 129 -20.46 -18.26 -16.17
CA THR A 129 -19.26 -18.87 -15.56
C THR A 129 -19.51 -19.39 -14.14
N HIS A 130 -20.40 -18.76 -13.37
CA HIS A 130 -20.72 -19.19 -12.00
C HIS A 130 -21.74 -20.32 -12.00
N GLU A 131 -22.72 -20.30 -12.90
CA GLU A 131 -23.69 -21.37 -13.08
C GLU A 131 -23.01 -22.68 -13.52
N GLU A 132 -22.00 -22.62 -14.41
CA GLU A 132 -21.15 -23.75 -14.78
C GLU A 132 -20.39 -24.35 -13.61
N LYS A 133 -20.03 -23.54 -12.63
CA LYS A 133 -19.40 -23.97 -11.37
C LYS A 133 -20.38 -24.44 -10.30
N GLY A 134 -21.68 -24.48 -10.60
CA GLY A 134 -22.73 -24.92 -9.69
C GLY A 134 -23.20 -23.87 -8.69
N HIS A 135 -22.93 -22.59 -8.94
CA HIS A 135 -23.40 -21.50 -8.11
C HIS A 135 -24.58 -20.78 -8.77
N GLU A 136 -25.74 -20.75 -8.09
CA GLU A 136 -26.88 -19.92 -8.52
C GLU A 136 -26.64 -18.48 -8.09
N LEU A 137 -26.51 -17.55 -9.06
CA LEU A 137 -26.46 -16.12 -8.82
C LEU A 137 -27.79 -15.45 -9.14
N PRO A 138 -28.22 -14.42 -8.37
CA PRO A 138 -29.34 -13.57 -8.75
C PRO A 138 -29.06 -12.88 -10.07
N GLN A 139 -30.12 -12.69 -10.84
CA GLN A 139 -30.05 -11.91 -12.07
C GLN A 139 -29.95 -10.42 -11.70
N PHE A 140 -28.85 -9.78 -12.07
CA PHE A 140 -28.66 -8.35 -12.05
C PHE A 140 -28.92 -7.77 -13.45
N ASN A 141 -29.34 -6.52 -13.51
CA ASN A 141 -29.70 -5.87 -14.76
C ASN A 141 -28.85 -4.60 -14.96
N THR A 142 -28.62 -4.27 -16.22
CA THR A 142 -28.03 -2.99 -16.62
C THR A 142 -29.08 -2.08 -17.20
N PHE A 143 -29.08 -0.83 -16.78
CA PHE A 143 -30.00 0.22 -17.22
C PHE A 143 -29.21 1.36 -17.86
N ALA A 144 -29.66 1.80 -19.04
CA ALA A 144 -29.15 3.00 -19.70
C ALA A 144 -30.03 4.20 -19.31
N CYS A 145 -29.43 5.21 -18.72
CA CYS A 145 -30.12 6.47 -18.43
C CYS A 145 -30.08 7.36 -19.69
N THR A 146 -31.25 7.65 -20.24
CA THR A 146 -31.37 8.47 -21.45
C THR A 146 -31.51 9.97 -21.16
N SER A 147 -31.58 10.35 -19.88
CA SER A 147 -31.68 11.75 -19.48
C SER A 147 -30.28 12.38 -19.40
N PRO A 148 -30.10 13.61 -19.92
CA PRO A 148 -28.83 14.30 -19.81
C PRO A 148 -28.51 14.66 -18.34
N PHE A 149 -27.24 14.87 -18.04
CA PHE A 149 -26.77 15.13 -16.68
C PHE A 149 -27.43 16.36 -16.03
N SER A 150 -27.79 17.36 -16.82
CA SER A 150 -28.51 18.57 -16.38
C SER A 150 -29.83 18.27 -15.67
N VAL A 151 -30.47 17.14 -15.95
CA VAL A 151 -31.68 16.70 -15.26
C VAL A 151 -31.39 16.34 -13.80
N PHE A 152 -30.23 15.69 -13.56
CA PHE A 152 -29.77 15.37 -12.20
C PHE A 152 -29.43 16.65 -11.43
N GLU A 153 -28.70 17.58 -12.04
CA GLU A 153 -28.37 18.86 -11.41
C GLU A 153 -29.62 19.63 -10.97
N LYS A 154 -30.65 19.64 -11.81
CA LYS A 154 -31.88 20.38 -11.56
C LYS A 154 -32.80 19.68 -10.56
N ASN A 155 -33.00 18.36 -10.70
CA ASN A 155 -34.08 17.66 -10.00
C ASN A 155 -33.56 16.81 -8.84
N TYR A 156 -32.28 16.44 -8.83
CA TYR A 156 -31.67 15.54 -7.85
C TYR A 156 -30.29 16.04 -7.38
N PRO A 157 -30.21 17.32 -6.96
CA PRO A 157 -28.92 17.92 -6.59
C PRO A 157 -28.20 17.20 -5.43
N ASP A 158 -28.97 16.48 -4.61
CA ASP A 158 -28.43 15.76 -3.44
C ASP A 158 -27.64 14.49 -3.78
N ILE A 159 -27.64 14.08 -5.05
CA ILE A 159 -26.80 12.98 -5.54
C ILE A 159 -25.69 13.45 -6.48
N VAL A 160 -25.59 14.76 -6.74
CA VAL A 160 -24.56 15.35 -7.61
C VAL A 160 -23.36 15.76 -6.77
N CYS A 161 -22.24 15.08 -6.95
CA CYS A 161 -20.97 15.40 -6.26
C CYS A 161 -20.22 16.52 -6.95
N THR A 162 -20.07 16.41 -8.28
CA THR A 162 -19.39 17.41 -9.12
C THR A 162 -20.33 17.81 -10.24
N ASP A 163 -20.51 19.09 -10.44
CA ASP A 163 -21.38 19.63 -11.49
C ASP A 163 -20.75 19.54 -12.89
N SER A 164 -21.51 19.95 -13.90
CA SER A 164 -21.06 19.98 -15.29
C SER A 164 -19.90 20.97 -15.56
N ARG A 165 -19.60 21.86 -14.62
CA ARG A 165 -18.48 22.82 -14.66
C ARG A 165 -17.27 22.34 -13.86
N ALA A 166 -17.25 21.07 -13.47
CA ALA A 166 -16.20 20.46 -12.62
C ALA A 166 -16.08 21.10 -11.22
N GLN A 167 -17.16 21.71 -10.71
CA GLN A 167 -17.19 22.27 -9.35
C GLN A 167 -17.84 21.29 -8.39
N MET A 168 -17.20 21.06 -7.24
CA MET A 168 -17.80 20.26 -6.17
C MET A 168 -19.02 21.00 -5.60
N THR A 169 -20.15 20.31 -5.54
CA THR A 169 -21.40 20.94 -5.08
C THR A 169 -21.44 21.17 -3.57
N GLY A 170 -20.61 20.44 -2.80
CA GLY A 170 -20.63 20.46 -1.33
C GLY A 170 -21.90 19.87 -0.70
N LYS A 171 -22.85 19.39 -1.51
CA LYS A 171 -24.13 18.84 -1.03
C LYS A 171 -24.02 17.38 -0.62
N VAL A 172 -23.11 16.66 -1.22
CA VAL A 172 -22.87 15.26 -0.91
C VAL A 172 -21.37 14.97 -0.93
N MET A 173 -20.89 14.22 0.06
CA MET A 173 -19.53 13.71 0.09
C MET A 173 -19.51 12.33 -0.52
N ASP A 174 -18.66 12.15 -1.54
CA ASP A 174 -18.43 10.87 -2.20
C ASP A 174 -17.27 10.14 -1.52
N PHE A 175 -17.54 9.53 -0.37
CA PHE A 175 -16.55 8.76 0.37
C PHE A 175 -15.96 7.62 -0.46
N PHE A 176 -16.74 7.01 -1.32
CA PHE A 176 -16.29 5.91 -2.17
C PHE A 176 -15.23 6.36 -3.19
N HIS A 177 -15.41 7.53 -3.78
CA HIS A 177 -14.39 8.13 -4.63
C HIS A 177 -13.16 8.55 -3.82
N GLN A 178 -13.36 9.17 -2.67
CA GLN A 178 -12.25 9.58 -1.79
C GLN A 178 -11.42 8.37 -1.34
N GLU A 179 -12.06 7.28 -0.92
CA GLU A 179 -11.38 6.04 -0.55
C GLU A 179 -10.50 5.51 -1.69
N ARG A 180 -11.01 5.52 -2.92
CA ARG A 180 -10.22 5.08 -4.09
C ARG A 180 -9.02 5.98 -4.36
N VAL A 181 -9.20 7.28 -4.27
CA VAL A 181 -8.09 8.24 -4.43
C VAL A 181 -7.01 7.99 -3.38
N GLU A 182 -7.38 7.84 -2.12
CA GLU A 182 -6.45 7.55 -1.03
C GLU A 182 -5.73 6.20 -1.23
N MET A 183 -6.46 5.16 -1.62
CA MET A 183 -5.88 3.85 -1.89
C MET A 183 -4.89 3.88 -3.06
N CYS A 184 -5.23 4.57 -4.15
CA CYS A 184 -4.29 4.77 -5.27
C CYS A 184 -3.05 5.54 -4.82
N THR A 185 -3.22 6.56 -3.99
CA THR A 185 -2.10 7.35 -3.46
C THR A 185 -1.18 6.51 -2.57
N MET A 186 -1.75 5.67 -1.68
CA MET A 186 -0.97 4.81 -0.79
C MET A 186 -0.16 3.74 -1.55
N THR A 187 -0.68 3.24 -2.65
CA THR A 187 -0.03 2.20 -3.47
C THR A 187 0.87 2.75 -4.57
N LYS A 188 0.83 4.05 -4.83
CA LYS A 188 1.68 4.69 -5.82
C LYS A 188 3.16 4.55 -5.46
N ALA A 189 4.00 4.35 -6.47
CA ALA A 189 5.45 4.43 -6.28
C ALA A 189 5.86 5.82 -5.79
N SER A 190 6.74 5.88 -4.79
CA SER A 190 7.28 7.12 -4.24
C SER A 190 8.79 7.01 -4.05
N GLU A 191 9.48 8.13 -4.23
CA GLU A 191 10.93 8.20 -4.06
C GLU A 191 11.29 8.14 -2.56
N ILE A 192 12.06 7.11 -2.19
CA ILE A 192 12.52 6.93 -0.82
C ILE A 192 13.90 7.55 -0.60
N ASP A 193 14.73 7.54 -1.63
CA ASP A 193 16.05 8.17 -1.66
C ASP A 193 16.37 8.58 -3.10
N HIS A 194 17.50 9.30 -3.33
CA HIS A 194 17.87 9.79 -4.66
C HIS A 194 17.79 8.69 -5.74
N ASN A 195 16.88 8.88 -6.71
CA ASN A 195 16.60 7.95 -7.79
C ASN A 195 16.19 6.52 -7.38
N VAL A 196 15.89 6.27 -6.09
CA VAL A 196 15.39 4.97 -5.60
C VAL A 196 13.96 5.11 -5.11
N TRP A 197 13.10 4.32 -5.69
CA TRP A 197 11.66 4.35 -5.51
C TRP A 197 11.16 3.04 -4.91
N LEU A 198 10.06 3.11 -4.17
CA LEU A 198 9.36 1.97 -3.60
C LEU A 198 7.90 2.03 -4.02
N GLY A 199 7.36 0.92 -4.52
CA GLY A 199 5.99 0.90 -5.00
C GLY A 199 5.47 -0.46 -5.43
N PRO A 200 4.26 -0.50 -5.99
CA PRO A 200 3.68 -1.72 -6.55
C PRO A 200 4.35 -2.08 -7.89
N THR A 201 4.20 -3.35 -8.28
CA THR A 201 4.61 -3.80 -9.61
C THR A 201 3.92 -2.97 -10.67
N PRO A 202 4.66 -2.38 -11.63
CA PRO A 202 4.08 -1.65 -12.74
C PRO A 202 3.10 -2.53 -13.53
N ASP A 203 1.87 -2.07 -13.68
CA ASP A 203 0.84 -2.78 -14.44
C ASP A 203 0.61 -2.02 -15.76
N PRO A 204 1.01 -2.59 -16.91
CA PRO A 204 0.83 -1.95 -18.22
C PRO A 204 -0.64 -1.79 -18.61
N ALA A 205 -1.56 -2.45 -17.92
CA ALA A 205 -3.00 -2.31 -18.15
C ALA A 205 -3.63 -1.14 -17.39
N ILE A 206 -2.91 -0.52 -16.45
CA ILE A 206 -3.39 0.64 -15.71
C ILE A 206 -2.83 1.89 -16.38
N ASP A 207 -3.73 2.83 -16.73
CA ASP A 207 -3.33 4.13 -17.28
C ASP A 207 -2.34 4.82 -16.31
N PRO A 208 -1.12 5.19 -16.77
CA PRO A 208 -0.17 5.94 -15.95
C PRO A 208 -0.75 7.21 -15.34
N ALA A 209 -1.69 7.86 -16.02
CA ALA A 209 -2.39 9.03 -15.50
C ALA A 209 -3.22 8.74 -14.22
N LEU A 210 -3.76 7.53 -14.07
CA LEU A 210 -4.46 7.09 -12.87
C LEU A 210 -3.49 6.80 -11.72
N LEU A 211 -2.27 6.34 -12.05
CA LEU A 211 -1.21 6.15 -11.07
C LEU A 211 -0.52 7.48 -10.71
N GLY A 212 -0.81 8.55 -11.46
CA GLY A 212 -0.29 9.90 -11.22
C GLY A 212 1.24 10.00 -11.32
N SER A 213 1.90 9.10 -12.07
CA SER A 213 3.32 9.19 -12.35
C SER A 213 3.62 8.72 -13.77
N ASP A 214 4.09 9.63 -14.61
CA ASP A 214 4.75 9.33 -15.88
C ASP A 214 6.20 8.85 -15.67
N GLU A 215 6.51 8.32 -14.49
CA GLU A 215 7.85 7.97 -14.10
C GLU A 215 8.32 6.72 -14.83
N GLN A 216 9.36 6.87 -15.61
CA GLN A 216 10.05 5.76 -16.25
C GLN A 216 11.22 5.32 -15.38
N PHE A 217 11.37 4.03 -15.20
CA PHE A 217 12.44 3.42 -14.43
C PHE A 217 13.43 2.73 -15.36
N ASP A 218 14.71 2.82 -15.04
CA ASP A 218 15.77 2.13 -15.77
C ASP A 218 15.95 0.69 -15.26
N VAL A 219 15.69 0.47 -13.95
CA VAL A 219 15.84 -0.81 -13.28
C VAL A 219 14.60 -1.10 -12.44
N LEU A 220 14.05 -2.29 -12.58
CA LEU A 220 12.94 -2.82 -11.79
C LEU A 220 13.45 -4.02 -10.97
N ILE A 221 13.25 -3.96 -9.64
CA ILE A 221 13.66 -5.03 -8.74
C ILE A 221 12.41 -5.59 -8.07
N GLU A 222 12.00 -6.77 -8.50
CA GLU A 222 10.85 -7.48 -7.95
C GLU A 222 11.23 -8.26 -6.70
N CYS A 223 10.61 -7.94 -5.57
CA CYS A 223 10.72 -8.72 -4.36
C CYS A 223 9.69 -9.84 -4.37
N SER A 224 10.14 -11.09 -4.47
CA SER A 224 9.25 -12.26 -4.57
C SER A 224 9.83 -13.48 -3.87
N ASP A 225 8.98 -14.48 -3.59
CA ASP A 225 9.41 -15.73 -2.94
C ASP A 225 10.38 -16.56 -3.81
N LEU A 226 10.39 -16.33 -5.11
CA LEU A 226 11.31 -16.95 -6.05
C LEU A 226 12.60 -16.15 -6.23
N GLY A 227 12.63 -14.93 -5.71
CA GLY A 227 13.76 -14.01 -5.81
C GLY A 227 15.02 -14.57 -5.20
N ARG A 228 16.17 -14.22 -5.80
CA ARG A 228 17.50 -14.62 -5.35
C ARG A 228 18.40 -13.40 -5.20
N LEU A 229 19.30 -13.45 -4.23
CA LEU A 229 20.36 -12.45 -4.10
C LEU A 229 21.32 -12.56 -5.29
N ASN A 230 21.38 -11.51 -6.10
CA ASN A 230 22.25 -11.44 -7.28
C ASN A 230 22.82 -10.02 -7.45
N PRO A 231 23.67 -9.55 -6.53
CA PRO A 231 24.29 -8.23 -6.64
C PRO A 231 25.18 -8.07 -7.88
N GLN A 232 25.70 -9.18 -8.44
CA GLN A 232 26.51 -9.19 -9.65
C GLN A 232 25.74 -8.70 -10.88
N ALA A 233 24.42 -8.92 -10.92
CA ALA A 233 23.60 -8.39 -12.00
C ALA A 233 23.53 -6.85 -11.96
N LEU A 234 23.42 -6.25 -10.78
CA LEU A 234 23.48 -4.79 -10.61
C LEU A 234 24.88 -4.25 -11.01
N GLN A 235 25.94 -4.98 -10.65
CA GLN A 235 27.29 -4.65 -11.07
C GLN A 235 27.43 -4.69 -12.60
N ALA A 236 26.90 -5.71 -13.26
CA ALA A 236 26.94 -5.82 -14.73
C ALA A 236 26.22 -4.63 -15.41
N ILE A 237 25.09 -4.18 -14.85
CA ILE A 237 24.40 -2.98 -15.31
C ILE A 237 25.29 -1.74 -15.18
N ALA A 238 25.96 -1.57 -14.03
CA ALA A 238 26.85 -0.44 -13.79
C ALA A 238 28.06 -0.43 -14.74
N GLU A 239 28.59 -1.61 -15.05
CA GLU A 239 29.75 -1.79 -15.95
C GLU A 239 29.38 -1.79 -17.45
N GLY A 240 28.07 -1.70 -17.79
CA GLY A 240 27.58 -1.76 -19.16
C GLY A 240 27.83 -3.09 -19.87
N LYS A 241 27.88 -4.18 -19.11
CA LYS A 241 28.13 -5.55 -19.58
C LYS A 241 26.85 -6.36 -19.82
N GLU A 242 25.72 -5.69 -19.98
CA GLU A 242 24.44 -6.34 -20.27
C GLU A 242 24.44 -6.95 -21.67
N ASP A 243 24.12 -8.23 -21.79
CA ASP A 243 24.04 -8.97 -23.05
C ASP A 243 22.87 -8.51 -23.95
N SER A 244 21.91 -7.75 -23.43
CA SER A 244 20.80 -7.19 -24.16
C SER A 244 20.27 -5.93 -23.45
N PRO A 245 20.23 -4.78 -24.13
CA PRO A 245 19.65 -3.56 -23.57
C PRO A 245 18.13 -3.66 -23.55
N THR A 246 17.57 -4.50 -22.69
CA THR A 246 16.14 -4.39 -22.36
C THR A 246 15.99 -3.24 -21.37
N HIS A 247 15.34 -2.19 -21.78
CA HIS A 247 14.93 -1.11 -20.88
C HIS A 247 13.44 -1.26 -20.56
N PRO A 248 13.07 -1.32 -19.28
CA PRO A 248 13.93 -1.40 -18.08
C PRO A 248 14.60 -2.76 -17.88
N ALA A 249 15.71 -2.78 -17.13
CA ALA A 249 16.32 -4.03 -16.67
C ALA A 249 15.48 -4.63 -15.53
N TYR A 250 15.19 -5.94 -15.61
CA TYR A 250 14.40 -6.66 -14.61
C TYR A 250 15.28 -7.54 -13.74
N LEU A 251 15.21 -7.35 -12.44
CA LEU A 251 15.94 -8.11 -11.43
C LEU A 251 14.98 -8.64 -10.39
N GLU A 252 15.41 -9.67 -9.68
CA GLU A 252 14.67 -10.27 -8.57
C GLU A 252 15.44 -10.10 -7.26
N PHE A 253 14.70 -10.02 -6.15
CA PHE A 253 15.24 -10.02 -4.79
C PHE A 253 14.34 -10.88 -3.89
N PRO A 254 14.86 -11.55 -2.84
CA PRO A 254 14.06 -12.32 -1.91
C PRO A 254 12.95 -11.48 -1.26
N SER A 255 11.76 -12.03 -1.17
CA SER A 255 10.65 -11.36 -0.48
C SER A 255 10.92 -11.18 1.01
N SER A 256 10.29 -10.19 1.60
CA SER A 256 10.22 -10.01 3.05
C SER A 256 9.67 -11.28 3.71
N GLY A 257 10.25 -11.66 4.86
CA GLY A 257 9.88 -12.88 5.58
C GLY A 257 10.42 -14.18 4.98
N SER A 258 11.06 -14.17 3.81
CA SER A 258 11.61 -15.39 3.19
C SER A 258 12.97 -15.80 3.76
N ILE A 259 13.75 -14.84 4.27
CA ILE A 259 15.05 -15.11 4.92
C ILE A 259 14.81 -15.18 6.43
N MET A 260 14.73 -16.39 6.96
CA MET A 260 14.34 -16.61 8.36
C MET A 260 15.51 -17.08 9.24
N PRO A 261 15.61 -16.57 10.50
CA PRO A 261 16.55 -17.14 11.45
C PRO A 261 16.14 -18.59 11.82
N PRO A 262 17.04 -19.49 12.14
CA PRO A 262 18.50 -19.33 12.17
C PRO A 262 19.19 -19.68 10.85
N THR A 263 18.47 -19.71 9.74
CA THR A 263 18.93 -20.24 8.46
C THR A 263 19.69 -19.23 7.62
N TRP A 264 19.66 -17.95 7.96
CA TRP A 264 20.46 -16.97 7.25
C TRP A 264 21.97 -17.21 7.43
N SER A 265 22.72 -17.01 6.37
CA SER A 265 24.17 -17.17 6.33
C SER A 265 24.89 -15.82 6.18
N HIS A 266 26.20 -15.82 6.41
CA HIS A 266 27.02 -14.65 6.07
C HIS A 266 26.89 -14.25 4.59
N ALA A 267 26.75 -15.24 3.70
CA ALA A 267 26.57 -14.96 2.28
C ALA A 267 25.28 -14.20 1.97
N GLU A 268 24.21 -14.43 2.73
CA GLU A 268 22.94 -13.66 2.58
C GLU A 268 23.11 -12.23 3.12
N ALA A 269 23.77 -12.06 4.26
CA ALA A 269 24.07 -10.75 4.81
C ALA A 269 24.98 -9.93 3.86
N ASP A 270 26.04 -10.55 3.34
CA ASP A 270 26.94 -9.93 2.37
C ASP A 270 26.20 -9.62 1.06
N GLY A 271 25.32 -10.52 0.60
CA GLY A 271 24.51 -10.32 -0.60
C GLY A 271 23.54 -9.14 -0.48
N ILE A 272 22.90 -8.96 0.69
CA ILE A 272 22.04 -7.80 0.97
C ILE A 272 22.88 -6.52 0.97
N LEU A 273 24.02 -6.50 1.67
CA LEU A 273 24.91 -5.36 1.74
C LEU A 273 25.41 -4.95 0.35
N GLU A 274 25.90 -5.90 -0.44
CA GLU A 274 26.37 -5.65 -1.81
C GLU A 274 25.24 -5.15 -2.72
N THR A 275 24.02 -5.67 -2.56
CA THR A 275 22.85 -5.14 -3.27
C THR A 275 22.62 -3.67 -2.92
N CYS A 276 22.65 -3.30 -1.63
CA CYS A 276 22.50 -1.91 -1.19
C CYS A 276 23.58 -1.00 -1.76
N LYS A 277 24.85 -1.44 -1.78
CA LYS A 277 25.97 -0.70 -2.38
C LYS A 277 25.75 -0.42 -3.87
N TRP A 278 25.37 -1.44 -4.62
CA TRP A 278 25.12 -1.28 -6.05
C TRP A 278 23.88 -0.45 -6.38
N LEU A 279 22.82 -0.53 -5.58
CA LEU A 279 21.67 0.38 -5.69
C LEU A 279 22.09 1.85 -5.51
N TYR A 280 22.89 2.12 -4.46
CA TYR A 280 23.41 3.46 -4.20
C TYR A 280 24.31 3.94 -5.33
N ASN A 281 25.24 3.08 -5.78
CA ASN A 281 26.16 3.43 -6.86
C ASN A 281 25.43 3.74 -8.17
N LEU A 282 24.48 2.92 -8.56
CA LEU A 282 23.67 3.12 -9.78
C LEU A 282 22.80 4.38 -9.68
N SER A 283 22.16 4.61 -8.55
CA SER A 283 21.29 5.78 -8.36
C SER A 283 22.09 7.10 -8.36
N HIS A 284 23.32 7.08 -7.89
CA HIS A 284 24.21 8.26 -7.82
C HIS A 284 25.23 8.36 -8.97
N GLY A 285 25.18 7.44 -9.93
CA GLY A 285 26.08 7.45 -11.09
C GLY A 285 27.56 7.20 -10.73
N ILE A 286 27.83 6.33 -9.77
CA ILE A 286 29.16 6.03 -9.25
C ILE A 286 29.60 4.64 -9.72
N LEU A 287 30.75 4.53 -10.36
CA LEU A 287 31.40 3.23 -10.60
C LEU A 287 32.61 3.12 -9.67
N PRO A 288 32.58 2.24 -8.64
CA PRO A 288 33.72 2.01 -7.78
C PRO A 288 34.95 1.57 -8.57
N ALA A 289 36.14 1.96 -8.14
CA ALA A 289 37.36 1.44 -8.72
C ALA A 289 37.41 -0.09 -8.48
N PRO A 290 37.86 -0.90 -9.48
CA PRO A 290 37.96 -2.34 -9.32
C PRO A 290 38.83 -2.64 -8.12
N SER A 291 38.34 -3.47 -7.20
CA SER A 291 39.12 -4.00 -6.08
C SER A 291 40.26 -4.82 -6.68
N GLN A 292 41.50 -4.44 -6.43
CA GLN A 292 42.64 -5.30 -6.79
C GLN A 292 42.51 -6.57 -5.94
N GLU A 293 42.16 -7.67 -6.59
CA GLU A 293 42.35 -9.00 -5.99
C GLU A 293 43.80 -9.04 -5.50
N GLN A 294 43.99 -9.28 -4.21
CA GLN A 294 45.31 -9.52 -3.66
C GLN A 294 45.79 -10.87 -4.21
N ASP A 295 46.46 -10.87 -5.35
CA ASP A 295 47.26 -11.98 -5.73
C ASP A 295 48.36 -12.14 -4.66
N ALA A 296 48.15 -13.15 -3.84
CA ALA A 296 49.07 -13.52 -2.77
C ALA A 296 50.33 -14.12 -3.37
N GLU A 297 51.22 -13.27 -3.89
CA GLU A 297 52.64 -13.58 -4.08
C GLU A 297 53.36 -12.32 -4.58
N GLY A 298 54.06 -11.59 -3.68
CA GLY A 298 55.01 -10.57 -4.12
C GLY A 298 55.19 -9.41 -3.14
N ASP A 299 56.23 -9.53 -2.37
CA ASP A 299 56.79 -8.56 -1.42
C ASP A 299 57.19 -7.25 -2.12
N SER A 300 56.38 -6.21 -2.05
CA SER A 300 56.80 -4.80 -2.15
C SER A 300 55.59 -3.86 -1.88
N PRO A 301 55.67 -2.92 -0.91
CA PRO A 301 54.62 -1.92 -0.69
C PRO A 301 54.73 -0.84 -1.78
N MET A 302 53.89 -0.93 -2.79
CA MET A 302 53.66 0.19 -3.71
C MET A 302 52.66 1.16 -3.11
N PRO A 303 52.82 2.49 -3.33
CA PRO A 303 51.94 3.50 -2.77
C PRO A 303 50.53 3.35 -3.36
N TYR A 304 49.57 3.34 -2.46
CA TYR A 304 48.14 3.30 -2.77
C TYR A 304 47.75 4.44 -3.71
N SER A 305 47.63 4.20 -4.98
CA SER A 305 46.96 5.05 -5.93
C SER A 305 45.56 4.48 -6.11
N SER A 306 44.65 4.86 -5.25
CA SER A 306 43.22 4.67 -5.50
C SER A 306 42.81 5.58 -6.67
N SER A 307 42.57 5.00 -7.84
CA SER A 307 41.97 5.73 -8.95
C SER A 307 40.63 6.32 -8.46
N PRO A 308 40.35 7.58 -8.78
CA PRO A 308 39.04 8.15 -8.39
C PRO A 308 37.91 7.33 -9.04
N PRO A 309 36.75 7.22 -8.38
CA PRO A 309 35.60 6.51 -8.94
C PRO A 309 35.20 7.12 -10.29
N SER A 310 34.88 6.27 -11.25
CA SER A 310 34.41 6.71 -12.56
C SER A 310 32.95 7.13 -12.49
N LYS A 311 32.54 8.14 -13.28
CA LYS A 311 31.15 8.53 -13.40
C LYS A 311 30.44 7.68 -14.45
N ILE A 312 29.27 7.15 -14.11
CA ILE A 312 28.35 6.46 -15.00
C ILE A 312 27.01 7.23 -15.03
N PRO A 313 26.12 6.99 -15.98
CA PRO A 313 24.77 7.57 -15.93
C PRO A 313 24.03 7.15 -14.67
N GLU A 314 23.38 8.10 -14.01
CA GLU A 314 22.46 7.82 -12.92
C GLU A 314 21.30 6.98 -13.43
N ARG A 315 20.84 6.03 -12.61
CA ARG A 315 19.74 5.11 -12.93
C ARG A 315 18.59 5.31 -11.98
N LYS A 316 17.39 5.39 -12.51
CA LYS A 316 16.17 5.42 -11.73
C LYS A 316 15.68 4.01 -11.45
N ILE A 317 15.59 3.64 -10.19
CA ILE A 317 15.38 2.27 -9.71
C ILE A 317 14.05 2.18 -8.99
N LEU A 318 13.22 1.18 -9.32
CA LEU A 318 12.02 0.84 -8.57
C LEU A 318 12.21 -0.47 -7.85
N ILE A 319 12.14 -0.45 -6.52
CA ILE A 319 11.96 -1.63 -5.67
C ILE A 319 10.46 -1.88 -5.58
N HIS A 320 10.01 -3.07 -5.97
CA HIS A 320 8.57 -3.34 -6.02
C HIS A 320 8.19 -4.75 -5.62
N CYS A 321 6.95 -4.90 -5.21
CA CYS A 321 6.25 -6.16 -5.07
C CYS A 321 4.82 -5.95 -5.55
N THR A 322 3.98 -6.98 -5.52
CA THR A 322 2.61 -6.91 -6.06
C THR A 322 1.83 -5.69 -5.55
N ASP A 323 1.95 -5.34 -4.28
CA ASP A 323 1.22 -4.24 -3.63
C ASP A 323 2.11 -3.06 -3.21
N GLY A 324 3.44 -3.22 -3.28
CA GLY A 324 4.40 -2.22 -2.81
C GLY A 324 4.37 -1.99 -1.30
N TYR A 325 3.88 -2.96 -0.52
CA TYR A 325 3.61 -2.81 0.90
C TYR A 325 4.28 -3.89 1.78
N THR A 326 4.31 -5.14 1.35
CA THR A 326 4.75 -6.28 2.19
C THR A 326 6.10 -6.85 1.77
N GLU A 327 6.19 -7.43 0.58
CA GLU A 327 7.34 -8.23 0.17
C GLU A 327 8.60 -7.41 -0.13
N SER A 328 8.45 -6.11 -0.42
CA SER A 328 9.55 -5.18 -0.73
C SER A 328 10.21 -4.54 0.50
N THR A 329 9.68 -4.76 1.70
CA THR A 329 10.09 -4.07 2.92
C THR A 329 11.53 -4.38 3.32
N LEU A 330 11.96 -5.64 3.24
CA LEU A 330 13.31 -6.04 3.61
C LEU A 330 14.37 -5.26 2.82
N LEU A 331 14.25 -5.23 1.49
CA LEU A 331 15.19 -4.51 0.63
C LEU A 331 15.11 -3.00 0.86
N ALA A 332 13.90 -2.45 0.96
CA ALA A 332 13.70 -1.02 1.15
C ALA A 332 14.34 -0.52 2.46
N LEU A 333 14.14 -1.23 3.57
CA LEU A 333 14.75 -0.89 4.87
C LEU A 333 16.25 -1.10 4.88
N SER A 334 16.76 -2.19 4.29
CA SER A 334 18.20 -2.45 4.17
C SER A 334 18.87 -1.31 3.41
N TYR A 335 18.34 -0.97 2.25
CA TYR A 335 18.86 0.12 1.42
C TYR A 335 18.78 1.46 2.13
N PHE A 336 17.63 1.81 2.72
CA PHE A 336 17.45 3.09 3.38
C PHE A 336 18.35 3.24 4.61
N THR A 337 18.56 2.17 5.38
CA THR A 337 19.54 2.13 6.49
C THR A 337 20.95 2.40 5.97
N TYR A 338 21.36 1.73 4.88
CA TYR A 338 22.65 1.91 4.25
C TYR A 338 22.82 3.34 3.70
N ALA A 339 21.87 3.81 2.90
CA ALA A 339 21.97 5.10 2.20
C ALA A 339 21.96 6.30 3.16
N THR A 340 21.18 6.21 4.25
CA THR A 340 21.03 7.32 5.22
C THR A 340 21.96 7.22 6.41
N GLY A 341 22.60 6.07 6.65
CA GLY A 341 23.43 5.84 7.83
C GLY A 341 22.67 5.86 9.15
N LEU A 342 21.35 5.73 9.12
CA LEU A 342 20.48 5.73 10.30
C LEU A 342 20.31 4.30 10.86
N PRO A 343 20.20 4.15 12.21
CA PRO A 343 19.80 2.88 12.81
C PRO A 343 18.47 2.38 12.26
N VAL A 344 18.29 1.05 12.18
CA VAL A 344 17.11 0.42 11.59
C VAL A 344 15.77 0.97 12.13
N PRO A 345 15.57 1.14 13.46
CA PRO A 345 14.34 1.71 14.00
C PRO A 345 14.09 3.14 13.51
N THR A 346 15.13 3.96 13.48
CA THR A 346 15.05 5.36 13.03
C THR A 346 14.83 5.43 11.53
N ALA A 347 15.47 4.58 10.75
CA ALA A 347 15.27 4.45 9.31
C ALA A 347 13.82 4.09 8.99
N TRP A 348 13.26 3.11 9.69
CA TRP A 348 11.87 2.70 9.54
C TRP A 348 10.88 3.83 9.84
N LEU A 349 11.05 4.47 11.01
CA LEU A 349 10.22 5.60 11.40
C LEU A 349 10.31 6.76 10.39
N ASN A 350 11.51 7.02 9.86
CA ASN A 350 11.74 8.06 8.87
C ASN A 350 11.05 7.75 7.52
N LEU A 351 11.17 6.52 7.02
CA LEU A 351 10.44 6.08 5.83
C LEU A 351 8.92 6.29 5.99
N HIS A 352 8.40 5.97 7.17
CA HIS A 352 6.97 6.11 7.44
C HIS A 352 6.53 7.56 7.58
N THR A 353 7.24 8.37 8.38
CA THR A 353 6.80 9.74 8.72
C THR A 353 7.26 10.79 7.71
N SER A 354 8.52 10.74 7.26
CA SER A 354 9.12 11.74 6.37
C SER A 354 8.95 11.42 4.91
N LYS A 355 9.05 10.15 4.52
CA LYS A 355 8.84 9.70 3.15
C LYS A 355 7.39 9.30 2.88
N LEU A 356 6.53 9.33 3.90
CA LEU A 356 5.10 9.01 3.86
C LEU A 356 4.83 7.64 3.24
N ARG A 357 5.69 6.66 3.55
CA ARG A 357 5.58 5.32 3.00
C ARG A 357 5.10 4.32 4.05
N ASN A 358 3.84 3.91 3.94
CA ASN A 358 3.32 2.79 4.72
C ASN A 358 3.90 1.49 4.17
N PHE A 359 4.32 0.59 5.06
CA PHE A 359 4.75 -0.76 4.72
C PHE A 359 4.67 -1.66 5.96
N PHE A 360 4.74 -2.96 5.74
CA PHE A 360 4.70 -3.97 6.79
C PHE A 360 6.06 -4.65 6.90
N ALA A 361 6.68 -4.63 8.08
CA ALA A 361 7.92 -5.32 8.34
C ALA A 361 7.67 -6.58 9.18
N TYR A 362 8.01 -7.74 8.62
CA TYR A 362 7.90 -9.00 9.36
C TYR A 362 8.87 -9.03 10.53
N PRO A 363 8.51 -9.65 11.68
CA PRO A 363 9.42 -9.81 12.82
C PRO A 363 10.75 -10.49 12.46
N SER A 364 10.72 -11.43 11.50
CA SER A 364 11.93 -12.07 10.95
C SER A 364 12.86 -11.08 10.27
N ASP A 365 12.30 -10.14 9.48
CA ASP A 365 13.07 -9.12 8.80
C ASP A 365 13.68 -8.12 9.78
N VAL A 366 12.91 -7.72 10.80
CA VAL A 366 13.43 -6.86 11.88
C VAL A 366 14.60 -7.53 12.59
N ALA A 367 14.49 -8.82 12.92
CA ALA A 367 15.57 -9.58 13.54
C ALA A 367 16.81 -9.69 12.64
N LEU A 368 16.61 -9.95 11.34
CA LEU A 368 17.69 -9.99 10.35
C LEU A 368 18.37 -8.63 10.24
N LEU A 369 17.58 -7.57 10.01
CA LEU A 369 18.08 -6.20 9.86
C LEU A 369 18.86 -5.74 11.10
N THR A 370 18.36 -6.03 12.30
CA THR A 370 19.07 -5.72 13.55
C THR A 370 20.43 -6.42 13.61
N SER A 371 20.51 -7.68 13.15
CA SER A 371 21.77 -8.44 13.18
C SER A 371 22.78 -7.96 12.15
N ILE A 372 22.35 -7.51 10.96
CA ILE A 372 23.23 -7.01 9.90
C ILE A 372 23.43 -5.49 9.94
N ALA A 373 22.72 -4.77 10.82
CA ALA A 373 22.82 -3.33 10.96
C ALA A 373 24.25 -2.81 11.13
N PRO A 374 25.12 -3.43 11.94
CA PRO A 374 26.52 -3.00 12.04
C PRO A 374 27.24 -2.99 10.69
N CYS A 375 26.99 -3.99 9.84
CA CYS A 375 27.59 -4.06 8.50
C CYS A 375 27.02 -2.98 7.57
N LEU A 376 25.70 -2.80 7.55
CA LEU A 376 25.04 -1.75 6.73
C LEU A 376 25.53 -0.35 7.14
N LEU A 377 25.65 -0.09 8.43
CA LEU A 377 26.03 1.21 8.96
C LEU A 377 27.53 1.51 8.78
N SER A 378 28.40 0.49 8.94
CA SER A 378 29.85 0.67 8.75
C SER A 378 30.25 0.96 7.31
N GLU A 379 29.51 0.38 6.36
CA GLU A 379 29.76 0.56 4.93
C GLU A 379 28.92 1.71 4.31
N SER A 380 28.11 2.38 5.14
CA SER A 380 27.30 3.52 4.70
C SER A 380 28.16 4.69 4.24
N PRO A 381 27.88 5.30 3.08
CA PRO A 381 28.60 6.47 2.58
C PRO A 381 28.52 7.68 3.53
N LEU A 382 27.53 7.73 4.41
CA LEU A 382 27.36 8.82 5.38
C LEU A 382 28.04 8.58 6.74
N ASN A 383 28.61 7.41 6.96
CA ASN A 383 29.27 7.03 8.20
C ASN A 383 30.79 6.83 8.07
N THR A 384 31.38 7.25 6.96
CA THR A 384 32.81 7.03 6.64
C THR A 384 33.78 7.66 7.64
N ASP A 385 33.31 8.64 8.40
CA ASP A 385 34.08 9.35 9.45
C ASP A 385 33.89 8.72 10.84
N LYS A 386 32.97 7.77 11.01
CA LYS A 386 32.68 7.14 12.30
C LYS A 386 33.60 5.96 12.57
N SER A 387 34.03 5.85 13.83
CA SER A 387 34.77 4.69 14.31
C SER A 387 33.86 3.45 14.45
N LEU A 388 34.45 2.27 14.43
CA LEU A 388 33.74 1.02 14.66
C LEU A 388 32.98 0.99 16.00
N SER A 389 33.54 1.65 17.02
CA SER A 389 32.88 1.78 18.33
C SER A 389 31.59 2.61 18.23
N GLU A 390 31.64 3.75 17.53
CA GLU A 390 30.45 4.60 17.31
C GLU A 390 29.39 3.89 16.49
N ILE A 391 29.79 3.16 15.44
CA ILE A 391 28.87 2.33 14.65
C ILE A 391 28.22 1.25 15.52
N THR A 392 29.00 0.60 16.38
CA THR A 392 28.47 -0.44 17.28
C THR A 392 27.47 0.13 18.27
N GLU A 393 27.70 1.32 18.80
CA GLU A 393 26.74 1.99 19.69
C GLU A 393 25.47 2.40 18.94
N LEU A 394 25.59 2.94 17.72
CA LEU A 394 24.44 3.23 16.84
C LEU A 394 23.60 1.97 16.55
N ALA A 395 24.25 0.86 16.24
CA ALA A 395 23.55 -0.39 15.92
C ALA A 395 22.84 -1.03 17.13
N LYS A 396 23.27 -0.69 18.36
CA LYS A 396 22.64 -1.15 19.59
C LYS A 396 21.41 -0.33 19.99
N GLU A 397 21.17 0.78 19.32
CA GLU A 397 20.02 1.63 19.61
C GLU A 397 18.72 0.92 19.24
N GLU A 398 18.19 0.16 20.18
CA GLU A 398 16.95 -0.60 20.06
C GLU A 398 15.90 0.00 21.00
N PRO A 399 15.08 0.94 20.52
CA PRO A 399 14.04 1.54 21.34
C PRO A 399 12.98 0.51 21.76
N ASP A 400 12.45 0.67 22.95
CA ASP A 400 11.48 -0.29 23.52
C ASP A 400 10.23 -0.46 22.66
N TRP A 401 9.86 0.55 21.86
CA TRP A 401 8.70 0.49 21.01
C TRP A 401 8.78 -0.58 19.91
N ILE A 402 9.99 -0.91 19.41
CA ILE A 402 10.14 -1.90 18.35
C ILE A 402 9.86 -3.32 18.82
N LYS A 403 10.09 -3.60 20.10
CA LYS A 403 9.89 -4.94 20.70
C LYS A 403 8.42 -5.35 20.78
N ASN A 404 7.53 -4.36 20.81
CA ASN A 404 6.09 -4.57 21.01
C ASN A 404 5.28 -4.34 19.73
N MET A 405 5.95 -4.29 18.56
CA MET A 405 5.29 -4.03 17.30
C MET A 405 4.75 -5.30 16.64
N ASP A 406 3.64 -5.13 15.93
CA ASP A 406 3.04 -6.16 15.09
C ASP A 406 3.55 -6.17 13.64
N GLY A 407 4.52 -5.31 13.33
CA GLY A 407 5.09 -5.16 11.99
C GLY A 407 4.57 -3.96 11.22
N SER A 408 3.59 -3.22 11.76
CA SER A 408 3.04 -2.02 11.14
C SER A 408 3.20 -0.79 12.03
N LEU A 409 3.11 0.40 11.44
CA LEU A 409 2.99 1.67 12.13
C LEU A 409 1.60 2.27 11.89
N PRO A 410 1.09 3.15 12.77
CA PRO A 410 -0.18 3.85 12.53
C PRO A 410 -0.21 4.52 11.17
N SER A 411 -1.24 4.28 10.38
CA SER A 411 -1.39 4.86 9.03
C SER A 411 -1.90 6.28 9.10
N ARG A 412 -1.24 7.21 8.43
CA ARG A 412 -1.69 8.59 8.33
C ARG A 412 -2.94 8.67 7.46
N VAL A 413 -4.03 9.20 7.99
CA VAL A 413 -5.30 9.39 7.28
C VAL A 413 -5.41 10.81 6.75
N VAL A 414 -5.09 11.79 7.58
CA VAL A 414 -4.96 13.22 7.24
C VAL A 414 -3.79 13.81 8.02
N ASP A 415 -3.43 15.04 7.76
CA ASP A 415 -2.24 15.68 8.31
C ASP A 415 -2.12 15.64 9.84
N TYR A 416 -3.25 15.58 10.52
CA TYR A 416 -3.34 15.59 11.97
C TYR A 416 -3.91 14.30 12.58
N MET A 417 -4.26 13.28 11.77
CA MET A 417 -4.92 12.07 12.27
C MET A 417 -4.31 10.81 11.68
N TYR A 418 -4.12 9.84 12.54
CA TYR A 418 -3.62 8.50 12.21
C TYR A 418 -4.67 7.45 12.56
N LEU A 419 -4.70 6.37 11.80
CA LEU A 419 -5.47 5.17 12.10
C LEU A 419 -4.52 4.09 12.60
N GLY A 420 -4.75 3.61 13.80
CA GLY A 420 -3.97 2.55 14.41
C GLY A 420 -4.83 1.43 14.98
N ASN A 421 -4.17 0.38 15.40
CA ASN A 421 -4.78 -0.72 16.14
C ASN A 421 -4.48 -0.63 17.65
N LEU A 422 -5.02 -1.56 18.43
CA LEU A 422 -4.77 -1.61 19.87
C LEU A 422 -3.29 -1.80 20.21
N GLY A 423 -2.52 -2.55 19.39
CA GLY A 423 -1.09 -2.72 19.56
C GLY A 423 -0.35 -1.39 19.47
N HIS A 424 -0.73 -0.55 18.51
CA HIS A 424 -0.19 0.81 18.40
C HIS A 424 -0.57 1.67 19.61
N ALA A 425 -1.84 1.64 20.04
CA ALA A 425 -2.29 2.39 21.20
C ALA A 425 -1.59 1.92 22.50
N ASN A 426 -1.21 0.64 22.60
CA ASN A 426 -0.46 0.09 23.72
C ASN A 426 1.05 0.41 23.69
N ASN A 427 1.51 1.20 22.72
CA ASN A 427 2.92 1.54 22.53
C ASN A 427 3.15 3.05 22.63
N PRO A 428 3.07 3.65 23.85
CA PRO A 428 3.15 5.11 24.02
C PRO A 428 4.47 5.69 23.55
N ASP A 429 5.57 4.93 23.58
CA ASP A 429 6.86 5.40 23.12
C ASP A 429 6.89 5.59 21.60
N LEU A 430 6.30 4.67 20.86
CA LEU A 430 6.10 4.81 19.42
C LEU A 430 5.27 6.07 19.11
N LEU A 431 4.13 6.22 19.77
CA LEU A 431 3.22 7.35 19.53
C LEU A 431 3.91 8.68 19.81
N ARG A 432 4.71 8.78 20.88
CA ARG A 432 5.50 9.99 21.17
C ARG A 432 6.50 10.31 20.08
N GLN A 433 7.20 9.31 19.55
CA GLN A 433 8.18 9.50 18.47
C GLN A 433 7.52 9.91 17.16
N MET A 434 6.30 9.45 16.90
CA MET A 434 5.49 9.91 15.77
C MET A 434 4.86 11.30 15.98
N GLY A 435 5.01 11.89 17.18
CA GLY A 435 4.41 13.18 17.54
C GLY A 435 2.92 13.09 17.85
N ILE A 436 2.35 11.89 17.98
CA ILE A 436 0.95 11.66 18.35
C ILE A 436 0.79 12.01 19.84
N ARG A 437 -0.19 12.83 20.15
CA ARG A 437 -0.44 13.34 21.50
C ARG A 437 -1.78 12.95 22.09
N GLN A 438 -2.73 12.60 21.24
CA GLN A 438 -4.09 12.23 21.65
C GLN A 438 -4.48 10.88 21.07
N ILE A 439 -5.29 10.15 21.81
CA ILE A 439 -5.78 8.84 21.42
C ILE A 439 -7.30 8.83 21.55
N LEU A 440 -7.96 8.52 20.45
CA LEU A 440 -9.39 8.20 20.42
C LEU A 440 -9.55 6.71 20.20
N SER A 441 -9.91 5.99 21.24
CA SER A 441 -10.09 4.54 21.20
C SER A 441 -11.56 4.16 21.13
N VAL A 442 -11.92 3.28 20.20
CA VAL A 442 -13.30 2.85 20.00
C VAL A 442 -13.44 1.38 20.41
N GLY A 443 -14.20 1.15 21.45
CA GLY A 443 -14.56 -0.19 21.95
C GLY A 443 -13.54 -0.82 22.89
N GLU A 444 -12.28 -0.44 22.82
CA GLU A 444 -11.19 -1.02 23.62
C GLU A 444 -10.39 0.08 24.31
N THR A 445 -9.71 -0.26 25.40
CA THR A 445 -8.89 0.67 26.16
C THR A 445 -7.43 0.25 26.06
N ALA A 446 -6.54 1.19 25.80
CA ALA A 446 -5.11 0.95 25.85
C ALA A 446 -4.69 0.48 27.25
N THR A 447 -3.85 -0.54 27.32
CA THR A 447 -3.32 -1.09 28.56
C THR A 447 -1.88 -0.63 28.73
N TRP A 448 -1.67 0.40 29.53
CA TRP A 448 -0.37 0.99 29.77
C TRP A 448 0.19 0.57 31.13
N LYS A 449 1.49 0.71 31.30
CA LYS A 449 2.14 0.52 32.59
C LYS A 449 1.68 1.59 33.59
N GLU A 450 1.80 1.28 34.87
CA GLU A 450 1.46 2.20 35.96
C GLU A 450 2.22 3.53 35.80
N GLY A 451 1.52 4.64 35.87
CA GLY A 451 2.08 6.00 35.71
C GLY A 451 2.18 6.50 34.25
N GLU A 452 2.03 5.68 33.24
CA GLU A 452 2.11 6.15 31.83
C GLU A 452 0.88 6.95 31.43
N MET A 453 -0.30 6.61 31.93
CA MET A 453 -1.53 7.35 31.65
C MET A 453 -1.46 8.77 32.25
N GLU A 454 -0.95 8.89 33.45
CA GLU A 454 -0.75 10.17 34.13
C GLU A 454 0.31 11.03 33.41
N ALA A 455 1.39 10.38 32.94
CA ALA A 455 2.44 11.05 32.15
C ALA A 455 1.99 11.50 30.78
N TRP A 456 1.05 10.76 30.16
CA TRP A 456 0.45 11.12 28.90
C TRP A 456 -0.56 12.26 29.03
N GLY A 457 -1.27 12.31 30.16
CA GLY A 457 -2.36 13.21 30.45
C GLY A 457 -3.72 12.57 30.14
N PRO A 458 -4.52 12.27 31.15
CA PRO A 458 -5.78 11.54 30.99
C PRO A 458 -6.76 12.25 30.05
N ASP A 459 -6.73 13.58 29.96
CA ASP A 459 -7.58 14.37 29.06
C ASP A 459 -7.20 14.19 27.56
N ASN A 460 -6.05 13.60 27.28
CA ASN A 460 -5.58 13.31 25.94
C ASN A 460 -5.98 11.90 25.46
N VAL A 461 -6.72 11.15 26.28
CA VAL A 461 -7.19 9.79 25.94
C VAL A 461 -8.70 9.73 26.08
N MET A 462 -9.38 9.56 24.97
CA MET A 462 -10.82 9.33 24.94
C MET A 462 -11.12 7.89 24.58
N VAL A 463 -11.97 7.23 25.36
CA VAL A 463 -12.44 5.88 25.07
C VAL A 463 -13.94 5.90 24.85
N ILE A 464 -14.38 5.45 23.69
CA ILE A 464 -15.76 5.22 23.35
C ILE A 464 -16.12 3.79 23.75
N GLN A 465 -16.75 3.64 24.90
CA GLN A 465 -17.15 2.34 25.44
C GLN A 465 -18.47 1.87 24.79
N ARG A 466 -18.71 0.54 24.83
CA ARG A 466 -19.93 -0.11 24.35
C ARG A 466 -20.14 -0.12 22.82
N VAL A 467 -19.16 0.30 22.06
CA VAL A 467 -19.14 0.13 20.60
C VAL A 467 -18.14 -0.97 20.28
N GLN A 468 -18.61 -2.07 19.72
CA GLN A 468 -17.77 -3.19 19.30
C GLN A 468 -17.76 -3.28 17.77
N ASP A 469 -16.68 -3.77 17.21
CA ASP A 469 -16.58 -4.07 15.77
C ASP A 469 -17.44 -5.29 15.39
N ASN A 470 -18.75 -5.13 15.49
CA ASN A 470 -19.75 -6.18 15.26
C ASN A 470 -20.77 -5.82 14.19
N GLY A 471 -20.63 -4.64 13.57
CA GLY A 471 -21.55 -4.13 12.54
C GLY A 471 -22.95 -3.79 13.03
N VAL A 472 -23.17 -3.71 14.35
CA VAL A 472 -24.48 -3.52 14.96
C VAL A 472 -24.51 -2.36 15.94
N ASP A 473 -23.47 -2.20 16.75
CA ASP A 473 -23.42 -1.14 17.76
C ASP A 473 -23.29 0.23 17.08
N PRO A 474 -24.16 1.21 17.41
CA PRO A 474 -24.20 2.48 16.70
C PRO A 474 -23.04 3.39 17.15
N LEU A 475 -22.05 3.56 16.31
CA LEU A 475 -21.01 4.57 16.51
C LEU A 475 -21.52 6.00 16.25
N THR A 476 -22.58 6.14 15.46
CA THR A 476 -23.15 7.44 15.07
C THR A 476 -23.61 8.29 16.24
N GLU A 477 -24.03 7.68 17.35
CA GLU A 477 -24.45 8.40 18.56
C GLU A 477 -23.26 9.08 19.27
N GLU A 478 -22.03 8.61 19.00
CA GLU A 478 -20.81 9.12 19.62
C GLU A 478 -20.04 10.12 18.69
N PHE A 479 -20.50 10.32 17.45
CA PHE A 479 -19.77 11.13 16.48
C PHE A 479 -19.53 12.56 16.93
N ASP A 480 -20.54 13.22 17.49
CA ASP A 480 -20.40 14.61 17.94
C ASP A 480 -19.30 14.74 18.99
N ARG A 481 -19.28 13.80 19.94
CA ARG A 481 -18.26 13.74 20.98
C ARG A 481 -16.86 13.41 20.44
N CYS A 482 -16.78 12.49 19.46
CA CYS A 482 -15.52 12.18 18.79
C CYS A 482 -14.99 13.39 18.01
N LEU A 483 -15.87 14.07 17.27
CA LEU A 483 -15.51 15.24 16.47
C LEU A 483 -15.10 16.42 17.36
N GLU A 484 -15.76 16.63 18.49
CA GLU A 484 -15.36 17.63 19.47
C GLU A 484 -13.95 17.35 20.02
N PHE A 485 -13.67 16.09 20.40
CA PHE A 485 -12.34 15.68 20.86
C PHE A 485 -11.27 15.88 19.79
N ILE A 486 -11.53 15.46 18.55
CA ILE A 486 -10.61 15.67 17.41
C ILE A 486 -10.47 17.17 17.12
N GLY A 487 -11.56 17.95 17.17
CA GLY A 487 -11.58 19.37 16.88
C GLY A 487 -10.80 20.22 17.89
N MET A 488 -10.79 19.86 19.16
CA MET A 488 -9.96 20.50 20.18
C MET A 488 -8.46 20.35 19.87
N SER A 489 -8.10 19.33 19.11
CA SER A 489 -6.72 19.01 18.72
C SER A 489 -6.24 19.79 17.50
N HIS A 490 -7.16 20.28 16.66
CA HIS A 490 -6.85 20.87 15.34
C HIS A 490 -5.88 22.05 15.37
N SER A 491 -5.60 22.61 16.55
CA SER A 491 -4.66 23.72 16.63
C SER A 491 -3.21 23.34 16.90
N LEU A 492 -2.89 22.12 17.40
CA LEU A 492 -1.51 21.78 17.82
C LEU A 492 -1.15 20.29 18.02
N ALA A 493 -2.05 19.30 17.84
CA ALA A 493 -1.73 17.92 18.20
C ALA A 493 -2.16 16.87 17.14
N LEU A 494 -1.36 15.81 16.99
CA LEU A 494 -1.70 14.64 16.22
C LEU A 494 -2.59 13.69 17.04
N VAL A 495 -3.61 13.09 16.42
CA VAL A 495 -4.57 12.16 17.02
C VAL A 495 -4.42 10.77 16.41
N LEU A 496 -4.45 9.75 17.23
CA LEU A 496 -4.53 8.34 16.84
C LEU A 496 -5.96 7.83 17.00
#